data_b23d96487c4a88e90ca00a6a6b5b7e43
#
_entry.id   b23d96487c4a88e90ca00a6a6b5b7e43
#
_cell.length_a   1.000
_cell.length_b   1.000
_cell.length_c   1.000
_cell.angle_alpha   90.00
_cell.angle_beta   90.00
_cell.angle_gamma   90.00
#
_symmetry.space_group_name_H-M   'P 1'
#
loop_
_entity.id
_entity.type
_entity.pdbx_description
1 polymer ?
#
loop_
_entity_poly.entity_id
_entity_poly.type
_entity_poly.pdbx_seq_one_letter_code
_entity_poly.pdbx_strand_id
1 'polypeptide(L)'
;RGDFYSGQHVCLSCKAKQQAAQLAAKTEARRLAKETTKVMRAQAKKQAYDRKYDAEKRAQVSAQDAELARRTLAKRRLIEFTRRFHPDYQAGWVHRDVCRRLEQFLQDVVDKKSPRLMLFLPPRSGKSALVSVNFPAWILGQHPEMEIISSSYAVSLPITFSRKVRELVQDPAYQSIFPATHLDRSSASAEAWLTTQGGGYVASGVGTGITGKGFNIGIIDDPIKDAEEADSETVREKVWDWYSSTFYTRAAPGAGILVVLTRWHDADLAGKLLQRMKEDKAEGVSNLDDWQVISYPAIAVTDEWVNVDGTITEEPKTPQAIKVRNKGEALHPERFPVERLERIKQT
;
A
#
# COMPACT_ATOMS: atom_id res chain seq x y z
N ARG A 1 -82.57 -22.19 -39.72
CA ARG A 1 -82.06 -22.36 -41.11
C ARG A 1 -81.19 -21.19 -41.43
N GLY A 2 -79.94 -21.30 -41.41
CA GLY A 2 -79.06 -20.20 -41.73
C GLY A 2 -77.66 -20.54 -41.21
N ASP A 3 -76.90 -21.20 -42.05
CA ASP A 3 -75.52 -21.52 -41.80
C ASP A 3 -74.68 -20.27 -41.79
N PHE A 4 -74.05 -19.92 -40.66
CA PHE A 4 -73.03 -18.92 -40.61
C PHE A 4 -71.70 -19.54 -40.94
N TYR A 5 -71.29 -19.35 -42.23
CA TYR A 5 -69.88 -19.54 -42.64
C TYR A 5 -69.09 -18.27 -42.27
N SER A 6 -68.32 -18.32 -41.22
CA SER A 6 -67.29 -17.32 -40.90
C SER A 6 -66.00 -17.71 -41.61
N GLY A 7 -65.95 -17.51 -42.93
CA GLY A 7 -64.72 -17.57 -43.68
C GLY A 7 -64.10 -16.20 -43.79
N GLN A 8 -63.01 -15.93 -43.10
CA GLN A 8 -62.17 -14.75 -43.33
C GLN A 8 -61.58 -14.84 -44.76
N HIS A 9 -62.27 -14.33 -45.76
CA HIS A 9 -61.70 -14.09 -47.04
C HIS A 9 -60.73 -12.94 -47.04
N VAL A 10 -59.48 -13.19 -46.69
CA VAL A 10 -58.39 -12.18 -46.85
C VAL A 10 -58.25 -12.02 -48.36
N CYS A 11 -58.56 -10.84 -48.87
CA CYS A 11 -58.40 -10.48 -50.30
C CYS A 11 -57.00 -10.85 -50.77
N LEU A 12 -56.91 -11.50 -51.92
CA LEU A 12 -55.65 -11.92 -52.57
C LEU A 12 -54.64 -10.77 -52.69
N SER A 13 -55.13 -9.53 -52.92
CA SER A 13 -54.27 -8.34 -52.97
C SER A 13 -53.70 -7.93 -51.60
N CYS A 14 -54.46 -8.21 -50.50
CA CYS A 14 -53.96 -7.98 -49.15
C CYS A 14 -52.92 -9.02 -48.72
N LYS A 15 -53.09 -10.29 -49.08
CA LYS A 15 -52.08 -11.33 -48.87
C LYS A 15 -50.79 -11.03 -49.68
N ALA A 16 -50.88 -10.60 -50.91
CA ALA A 16 -49.75 -10.23 -51.73
C ALA A 16 -48.98 -9.01 -51.15
N LYS A 17 -49.70 -8.02 -50.62
CA LYS A 17 -49.09 -6.84 -49.94
C LYS A 17 -48.40 -7.25 -48.64
N GLN A 18 -49.01 -8.13 -47.85
CA GLN A 18 -48.39 -8.69 -46.63
C GLN A 18 -47.15 -9.49 -46.95
N GLN A 19 -47.18 -10.37 -47.94
CA GLN A 19 -46.01 -11.13 -48.37
C GLN A 19 -44.88 -10.24 -48.93
N ALA A 20 -45.21 -9.21 -49.69
CA ALA A 20 -44.23 -8.25 -50.16
C ALA A 20 -43.60 -7.44 -48.99
N ALA A 21 -44.40 -7.02 -47.98
CA ALA A 21 -43.88 -6.35 -46.80
C ALA A 21 -42.98 -7.27 -45.93
N GLN A 22 -43.35 -8.55 -45.79
CA GLN A 22 -42.51 -9.53 -45.10
C GLN A 22 -41.20 -9.80 -45.82
N LEU A 23 -41.23 -9.88 -47.14
CA LEU A 23 -40.04 -10.07 -47.97
C LEU A 23 -39.11 -8.86 -47.91
N ALA A 24 -39.68 -7.65 -47.97
CA ALA A 24 -38.92 -6.41 -47.80
C ALA A 24 -38.27 -6.30 -46.42
N ALA A 25 -39.01 -6.63 -45.34
CA ALA A 25 -38.47 -6.67 -43.98
C ALA A 25 -37.35 -7.71 -43.83
N LYS A 26 -37.51 -8.90 -44.43
CA LYS A 26 -36.47 -9.95 -44.47
C LYS A 26 -35.22 -9.49 -45.23
N THR A 27 -35.40 -8.79 -46.33
CA THR A 27 -34.29 -8.27 -47.13
C THR A 27 -33.53 -7.19 -46.40
N GLU A 28 -34.25 -6.28 -45.74
CA GLU A 28 -33.66 -5.20 -44.93
C GLU A 28 -32.94 -5.76 -43.70
N ALA A 29 -33.54 -6.73 -43.00
CA ALA A 29 -32.87 -7.41 -41.88
C ALA A 29 -31.58 -8.13 -42.31
N ARG A 30 -31.58 -8.78 -43.51
CA ARG A 30 -30.35 -9.37 -44.08
C ARG A 30 -29.30 -8.32 -44.45
N ARG A 31 -29.73 -7.14 -44.95
CA ARG A 31 -28.84 -6.02 -45.27
C ARG A 31 -28.19 -5.48 -43.99
N LEU A 32 -29.00 -5.19 -42.98
CA LEU A 32 -28.53 -4.75 -41.66
C LEU A 32 -27.58 -5.76 -41.00
N ALA A 33 -27.92 -7.04 -41.06
CA ALA A 33 -27.03 -8.10 -40.51
C ALA A 33 -25.67 -8.19 -41.24
N LYS A 34 -25.67 -8.02 -42.59
CA LYS A 34 -24.41 -7.95 -43.35
C LYS A 34 -23.60 -6.71 -43.03
N GLU A 35 -24.25 -5.57 -42.82
CA GLU A 35 -23.60 -4.30 -42.48
C GLU A 35 -23.02 -4.36 -41.07
N THR A 36 -23.79 -4.87 -40.10
CA THR A 36 -23.32 -5.14 -38.72
C THR A 36 -22.11 -6.09 -38.70
N THR A 37 -22.20 -7.18 -39.48
CA THR A 37 -21.06 -8.14 -39.60
C THR A 37 -19.83 -7.48 -40.22
N LYS A 38 -20.02 -6.57 -41.23
CA LYS A 38 -18.92 -5.84 -41.83
C LYS A 38 -18.26 -4.87 -40.80
N VAL A 39 -19.08 -4.16 -40.02
CA VAL A 39 -18.60 -3.26 -38.98
C VAL A 39 -17.86 -4.04 -37.87
N MET A 40 -18.43 -5.15 -37.39
CA MET A 40 -17.76 -6.02 -36.39
C MET A 40 -16.43 -6.57 -36.90
N ARG A 41 -16.38 -7.01 -38.18
CA ARG A 41 -15.12 -7.48 -38.79
C ARG A 41 -14.09 -6.35 -38.92
N ALA A 42 -14.53 -5.11 -39.25
CA ALA A 42 -13.64 -3.96 -39.29
C ALA A 42 -13.10 -3.61 -37.91
N GLN A 43 -13.97 -3.61 -36.91
CA GLN A 43 -13.57 -3.40 -35.51
C GLN A 43 -12.59 -4.49 -35.01
N ALA A 44 -12.88 -5.75 -35.28
CA ALA A 44 -11.99 -6.87 -34.93
C ALA A 44 -10.62 -6.76 -35.63
N LYS A 45 -10.60 -6.37 -36.91
CA LYS A 45 -9.34 -6.12 -37.63
C LYS A 45 -8.56 -4.94 -37.02
N LYS A 46 -9.26 -3.86 -36.68
CA LYS A 46 -8.63 -2.72 -36.00
C LYS A 46 -8.04 -3.11 -34.65
N GLN A 47 -8.80 -3.84 -33.82
CA GLN A 47 -8.31 -4.34 -32.54
C GLN A 47 -7.11 -5.28 -32.67
N ALA A 48 -7.13 -6.16 -33.69
CA ALA A 48 -5.99 -7.04 -33.98
C ALA A 48 -4.75 -6.27 -34.43
N TYR A 49 -4.94 -5.24 -35.26
CA TYR A 49 -3.88 -4.32 -35.68
C TYR A 49 -3.30 -3.54 -34.48
N ASP A 50 -4.17 -2.95 -33.66
CA ASP A 50 -3.76 -2.19 -32.47
C ASP A 50 -2.96 -3.08 -31.50
N ARG A 51 -3.44 -4.33 -31.26
CA ARG A 51 -2.70 -5.31 -30.45
C ARG A 51 -1.33 -5.68 -31.04
N LYS A 52 -1.26 -5.87 -32.37
CA LYS A 52 0.01 -6.18 -33.05
C LYS A 52 0.96 -4.99 -33.00
N TYR A 53 0.48 -3.77 -33.25
CA TYR A 53 1.25 -2.54 -33.15
C TYR A 53 1.78 -2.30 -31.73
N ASP A 54 0.92 -2.49 -30.71
CA ASP A 54 1.33 -2.38 -29.31
C ASP A 54 2.37 -3.45 -28.93
N ALA A 55 2.24 -4.66 -29.45
CA ALA A 55 3.21 -5.73 -29.25
C ALA A 55 4.57 -5.40 -29.91
N GLU A 56 4.55 -4.92 -31.16
CA GLU A 56 5.76 -4.50 -31.89
C GLU A 56 6.43 -3.30 -31.23
N LYS A 57 5.65 -2.32 -30.77
CA LYS A 57 6.15 -1.16 -30.04
C LYS A 57 6.77 -1.54 -28.70
N ARG A 58 6.17 -2.50 -27.98
CA ARG A 58 6.76 -3.06 -26.75
C ARG A 58 8.06 -3.83 -27.03
N ALA A 59 8.12 -4.55 -28.14
CA ALA A 59 9.32 -5.28 -28.56
C ALA A 59 10.47 -4.35 -29.01
N GLN A 60 10.13 -3.16 -29.49
CA GLN A 60 11.11 -2.15 -29.93
C GLN A 60 11.77 -1.39 -28.77
N VAL A 61 11.20 -1.42 -27.54
CA VAL A 61 11.85 -0.87 -26.36
C VAL A 61 13.08 -1.71 -26.07
N SER A 62 14.28 -1.14 -26.21
CA SER A 62 15.52 -1.86 -25.94
C SER A 62 15.51 -2.39 -24.49
N ALA A 63 16.19 -3.49 -24.24
CA ALA A 63 16.34 -4.03 -22.88
C ALA A 63 16.96 -2.99 -21.92
N GLN A 64 17.81 -2.11 -22.44
CA GLN A 64 18.43 -1.00 -21.71
C GLN A 64 17.40 0.07 -21.32
N ASP A 65 16.50 0.45 -22.25
CA ASP A 65 15.44 1.44 -21.96
C ASP A 65 14.45 0.88 -20.93
N ALA A 66 14.09 -0.40 -21.06
CA ALA A 66 13.24 -1.08 -20.10
C ALA A 66 13.88 -1.14 -18.70
N GLU A 67 15.17 -1.41 -18.61
CA GLU A 67 15.91 -1.43 -17.36
C GLU A 67 16.02 -0.01 -16.76
N LEU A 68 16.30 1.01 -17.56
CA LEU A 68 16.32 2.40 -17.13
C LEU A 68 14.94 2.84 -16.59
N ALA A 69 13.88 2.46 -17.27
CA ALA A 69 12.51 2.71 -16.81
C ALA A 69 12.21 2.03 -15.45
N ARG A 70 12.62 0.76 -15.28
CA ARG A 70 12.47 0.03 -14.01
C ARG A 70 13.26 0.69 -12.87
N ARG A 71 14.52 1.14 -13.12
CA ARG A 71 15.31 1.89 -12.13
C ARG A 71 14.64 3.19 -11.74
N THR A 72 14.14 3.93 -12.72
CA THR A 72 13.42 5.19 -12.50
C THR A 72 12.16 4.98 -11.67
N LEU A 73 11.38 3.94 -11.95
CA LEU A 73 10.21 3.58 -11.18
C LEU A 73 10.58 3.16 -9.75
N ALA A 74 11.59 2.31 -9.57
CA ALA A 74 12.07 1.90 -8.26
C ALA A 74 12.60 3.08 -7.44
N LYS A 75 13.26 4.06 -8.07
CA LYS A 75 13.68 5.30 -7.41
C LYS A 75 12.49 6.12 -6.91
N ARG A 76 11.41 6.20 -7.68
CA ARG A 76 10.26 7.08 -7.42
C ARG A 76 9.18 6.44 -6.55
N ARG A 77 9.07 5.11 -6.57
CA ARG A 77 7.96 4.38 -5.94
C ARG A 77 8.48 3.25 -5.07
N LEU A 78 8.15 3.30 -3.80
CA LEU A 78 8.56 2.31 -2.81
C LEU A 78 8.10 0.89 -3.16
N ILE A 79 6.88 0.74 -3.70
CA ILE A 79 6.38 -0.58 -4.09
C ILE A 79 7.21 -1.20 -5.24
N GLU A 80 7.63 -0.38 -6.21
CA GLU A 80 8.45 -0.86 -7.32
C GLU A 80 9.90 -1.14 -6.88
N PHE A 81 10.42 -0.36 -5.92
CA PHE A 81 11.67 -0.67 -5.23
C PHE A 81 11.56 -2.02 -4.52
N THR A 82 10.52 -2.23 -3.72
CA THR A 82 10.30 -3.50 -2.99
C THR A 82 10.25 -4.69 -3.95
N ARG A 83 9.48 -4.60 -5.04
CA ARG A 83 9.35 -5.68 -6.04
C ARG A 83 10.64 -5.96 -6.80
N ARG A 84 11.50 -4.97 -6.97
CA ARG A 84 12.80 -5.15 -7.62
C ARG A 84 13.73 -6.03 -6.80
N PHE A 85 13.77 -5.82 -5.48
CA PHE A 85 14.64 -6.57 -4.57
C PHE A 85 13.99 -7.83 -3.99
N HIS A 86 12.68 -7.94 -4.13
CA HIS A 86 11.90 -9.11 -3.73
C HIS A 86 10.93 -9.50 -4.86
N PRO A 87 11.41 -10.20 -5.92
CA PRO A 87 10.59 -10.55 -7.10
C PRO A 87 9.34 -11.36 -6.74
N ASP A 88 9.43 -12.20 -5.71
CA ASP A 88 8.31 -13.04 -5.22
C ASP A 88 7.34 -12.28 -4.29
N TYR A 89 7.54 -10.96 -4.10
CA TYR A 89 6.68 -10.17 -3.23
C TYR A 89 5.28 -10.00 -3.83
N GLN A 90 4.30 -10.63 -3.21
CA GLN A 90 2.90 -10.57 -3.60
C GLN A 90 2.26 -9.26 -3.12
N ALA A 91 2.32 -8.24 -3.94
CA ALA A 91 1.79 -6.92 -3.63
C ALA A 91 0.28 -6.84 -3.90
N GLY A 92 -0.55 -7.01 -2.87
CA GLY A 92 -1.98 -6.66 -2.91
C GLY A 92 -2.21 -5.14 -2.86
N TRP A 93 -3.48 -4.73 -2.86
CA TRP A 93 -3.87 -3.30 -2.77
C TRP A 93 -3.33 -2.64 -1.50
N VAL A 94 -3.41 -3.34 -0.36
CA VAL A 94 -2.94 -2.85 0.95
C VAL A 94 -1.46 -2.46 0.93
N HIS A 95 -0.62 -3.27 0.30
CA HIS A 95 0.82 -2.99 0.22
C HIS A 95 1.11 -1.74 -0.63
N ARG A 96 0.34 -1.52 -1.70
CA ARG A 96 0.43 -0.31 -2.53
C ARG A 96 -0.03 0.93 -1.76
N ASP A 97 -1.11 0.79 -0.97
CA ASP A 97 -1.61 1.88 -0.14
C ASP A 97 -0.63 2.23 0.98
N VAL A 98 -0.08 1.25 1.69
CA VAL A 98 0.97 1.45 2.70
C VAL A 98 2.18 2.13 2.08
N CYS A 99 2.68 1.67 0.92
CA CYS A 99 3.81 2.31 0.26
C CYS A 99 3.54 3.78 -0.10
N ARG A 100 2.34 4.09 -0.61
CA ARG A 100 1.95 5.46 -0.94
C ARG A 100 1.94 6.38 0.31
N ARG A 101 1.47 5.87 1.45
CA ARG A 101 1.48 6.61 2.72
C ARG A 101 2.88 6.84 3.25
N LEU A 102 3.76 5.85 3.11
CA LEU A 102 5.17 5.96 3.48
C LEU A 102 5.91 6.95 2.55
N GLU A 103 5.59 6.97 1.26
CA GLU A 103 6.10 7.96 0.30
C GLU A 103 5.68 9.37 0.70
N GLN A 104 4.40 9.57 1.08
CA GLN A 104 3.89 10.86 1.56
C GLN A 104 4.52 11.25 2.91
N PHE A 105 4.64 10.30 3.85
CA PHE A 105 5.29 10.51 5.13
C PHE A 105 6.74 11.00 4.96
N LEU A 106 7.51 10.40 4.05
CA LEU A 106 8.86 10.88 3.75
C LEU A 106 8.85 12.30 3.19
N GLN A 107 7.93 12.60 2.25
CA GLN A 107 7.80 13.96 1.72
C GLN A 107 7.50 14.98 2.82
N ASP A 108 6.61 14.64 3.75
CA ASP A 108 6.27 15.51 4.88
C ASP A 108 7.45 15.71 5.85
N VAL A 109 8.34 14.71 6.01
CA VAL A 109 9.61 14.86 6.73
C VAL A 109 10.54 15.82 6.00
N VAL A 110 10.70 15.67 4.69
CA VAL A 110 11.50 16.58 3.84
C VAL A 110 10.98 18.01 3.94
N ASP A 111 9.66 18.16 3.93
CA ASP A 111 8.99 19.47 4.09
C ASP A 111 9.01 20.01 5.54
N LYS A 112 9.64 19.30 6.49
CA LYS A 112 9.75 19.68 7.92
C LYS A 112 8.40 19.78 8.66
N LYS A 113 7.40 18.99 8.25
CA LYS A 113 6.04 19.01 8.83
C LYS A 113 5.89 18.19 10.11
N SER A 114 6.93 17.50 10.56
CA SER A 114 6.90 16.60 11.72
C SER A 114 5.78 15.56 11.66
N PRO A 115 5.64 14.75 10.60
CA PRO A 115 4.52 13.85 10.45
C PRO A 115 4.48 12.76 11.53
N ARG A 116 3.27 12.40 11.93
CA ARG A 116 2.96 11.32 12.88
C ARG A 116 2.04 10.32 12.21
N LEU A 117 2.52 9.10 12.01
CA LEU A 117 1.76 8.06 11.30
C LEU A 117 1.68 6.78 12.12
N MET A 118 0.47 6.26 12.28
CA MET A 118 0.21 4.93 12.85
C MET A 118 -0.36 4.00 11.78
N LEU A 119 0.24 2.83 11.63
CA LEU A 119 -0.23 1.79 10.73
C LEU A 119 -0.57 0.53 11.53
N PHE A 120 -1.85 0.16 11.55
CA PHE A 120 -2.32 -1.06 12.22
C PHE A 120 -2.56 -2.13 11.17
N LEU A 121 -1.77 -3.20 11.23
CA LEU A 121 -1.86 -4.33 10.31
C LEU A 121 -1.84 -5.66 11.07
N PRO A 122 -2.53 -6.69 10.57
CA PRO A 122 -2.48 -8.00 11.16
C PRO A 122 -1.07 -8.61 11.08
N PRO A 123 -0.76 -9.60 11.94
CA PRO A 123 0.49 -10.34 11.87
C PRO A 123 0.71 -10.96 10.49
N ARG A 124 1.98 -11.11 10.09
CA ARG A 124 2.38 -11.72 8.80
C ARG A 124 1.83 -11.06 7.54
N SER A 125 1.31 -9.83 7.63
CA SER A 125 0.88 -9.00 6.49
C SER A 125 2.04 -8.46 5.65
N GLY A 126 3.30 -8.70 6.02
CA GLY A 126 4.47 -8.14 5.34
C GLY A 126 4.87 -6.75 5.84
N LYS A 127 4.22 -6.23 6.91
CA LYS A 127 4.45 -4.88 7.45
C LYS A 127 5.92 -4.56 7.71
N SER A 128 6.63 -5.41 8.49
CA SER A 128 8.03 -5.15 8.85
C SER A 128 8.98 -5.20 7.65
N ALA A 129 8.70 -6.04 6.65
CA ALA A 129 9.49 -6.06 5.42
C ALA A 129 9.37 -4.73 4.65
N LEU A 130 8.17 -4.15 4.59
CA LEU A 130 7.96 -2.84 3.96
C LEU A 130 8.54 -1.71 4.82
N VAL A 131 8.13 -1.63 6.09
CA VAL A 131 8.34 -0.47 6.96
C VAL A 131 9.74 -0.43 7.56
N SER A 132 10.27 -1.60 7.99
CA SER A 132 11.52 -1.66 8.76
C SER A 132 12.72 -2.10 7.92
N VAL A 133 12.51 -2.52 6.65
CA VAL A 133 13.59 -2.90 5.73
C VAL A 133 13.55 -2.08 4.44
N ASN A 134 12.53 -2.23 3.61
CA ASN A 134 12.51 -1.60 2.29
C ASN A 134 12.39 -0.07 2.36
N PHE A 135 11.57 0.44 3.26
CA PHE A 135 11.38 1.88 3.42
C PHE A 135 12.66 2.59 3.91
N PRO A 136 13.36 2.13 4.97
CA PRO A 136 14.66 2.70 5.34
C PRO A 136 15.71 2.64 4.23
N ALA A 137 15.81 1.53 3.52
CA ALA A 137 16.72 1.43 2.38
C ALA A 137 16.38 2.45 1.28
N TRP A 138 15.09 2.61 0.98
CA TRP A 138 14.61 3.55 -0.02
C TRP A 138 14.80 5.01 0.39
N ILE A 139 14.59 5.35 1.69
CA ILE A 139 14.89 6.67 2.26
C ILE A 139 16.37 7.01 2.04
N LEU A 140 17.27 6.14 2.54
CA LEU A 140 18.70 6.37 2.45
C LEU A 140 19.23 6.42 1.01
N GLY A 141 18.51 5.82 0.07
CA GLY A 141 18.79 5.96 -1.35
C GLY A 141 18.52 7.36 -1.89
N GLN A 142 17.50 8.03 -1.39
CA GLN A 142 17.13 9.38 -1.84
C GLN A 142 17.77 10.47 -0.97
N HIS A 143 17.91 10.18 0.32
CA HIS A 143 18.38 11.08 1.37
C HIS A 143 19.44 10.39 2.22
N PRO A 144 20.64 10.14 1.68
CA PRO A 144 21.69 9.42 2.39
C PRO A 144 22.25 10.17 3.61
N GLU A 145 21.88 11.42 3.80
CA GLU A 145 22.18 12.26 4.97
C GLU A 145 21.19 12.06 6.13
N MET A 146 20.06 11.38 5.91
CA MET A 146 19.05 11.18 6.96
C MET A 146 19.46 10.12 7.98
N GLU A 147 19.22 10.42 9.25
CA GLU A 147 19.37 9.48 10.36
C GLU A 147 18.05 8.77 10.65
N ILE A 148 18.09 7.43 10.70
CA ILE A 148 16.93 6.57 10.97
C ILE A 148 17.17 5.79 12.24
N ILE A 149 16.23 5.84 13.19
CA ILE A 149 16.19 4.94 14.34
C ILE A 149 15.01 3.98 14.18
N SER A 150 15.27 2.68 14.26
CA SER A 150 14.25 1.64 14.25
C SER A 150 14.26 0.86 15.56
N SER A 151 13.10 0.75 16.17
CA SER A 151 12.93 0.12 17.48
C SER A 151 11.83 -0.95 17.45
N SER A 152 11.99 -2.00 18.26
CA SER A 152 10.99 -3.06 18.44
C SER A 152 11.07 -3.61 19.86
N TYR A 153 10.08 -4.43 20.29
CA TYR A 153 10.05 -5.03 21.63
C TYR A 153 11.35 -5.74 22.04
N ALA A 154 12.06 -6.33 21.09
CA ALA A 154 13.36 -6.96 21.33
C ALA A 154 14.41 -6.41 20.35
N VAL A 155 15.58 -6.02 20.85
CA VAL A 155 16.66 -5.42 20.04
C VAL A 155 17.15 -6.31 18.91
N SER A 156 17.03 -7.63 19.01
CA SER A 156 17.40 -8.59 17.98
C SER A 156 16.64 -8.41 16.66
N LEU A 157 15.39 -7.93 16.73
CA LEU A 157 14.57 -7.69 15.55
C LEU A 157 15.07 -6.50 14.72
N PRO A 158 15.20 -5.27 15.28
CA PRO A 158 15.73 -4.15 14.52
C PRO A 158 17.19 -4.35 14.09
N ILE A 159 18.01 -5.13 14.82
CA ILE A 159 19.34 -5.56 14.34
C ILE A 159 19.23 -6.42 13.08
N THR A 160 18.26 -7.34 13.05
CA THR A 160 18.00 -8.16 11.85
C THR A 160 17.55 -7.29 10.67
N PHE A 161 16.70 -6.31 10.92
CA PHE A 161 16.29 -5.35 9.88
C PHE A 161 17.46 -4.49 9.40
N SER A 162 18.27 -3.98 10.32
CA SER A 162 19.49 -3.22 10.03
C SER A 162 20.43 -3.95 9.09
N ARG A 163 20.68 -5.25 9.34
CA ARG A 163 21.52 -6.09 8.45
C ARG A 163 20.96 -6.16 7.05
N LYS A 164 19.63 -6.39 6.92
CA LYS A 164 18.97 -6.45 5.61
C LYS A 164 19.01 -5.10 4.87
N VAL A 165 18.79 -3.99 5.57
CA VAL A 165 18.93 -2.65 4.99
C VAL A 165 20.34 -2.42 4.49
N ARG A 166 21.34 -2.79 5.29
CA ARG A 166 22.75 -2.68 4.93
C ARG A 166 23.11 -3.55 3.72
N GLU A 167 22.63 -4.79 3.66
CA GLU A 167 22.79 -5.69 2.52
C GLU A 167 22.19 -5.08 1.25
N LEU A 168 20.99 -4.50 1.33
CA LEU A 168 20.37 -3.80 0.21
C LEU A 168 21.24 -2.62 -0.27
N VAL A 169 21.71 -1.78 0.64
CA VAL A 169 22.56 -0.61 0.30
C VAL A 169 23.87 -1.02 -0.38
N GLN A 170 24.41 -2.19 -0.05
CA GLN A 170 25.61 -2.74 -0.66
C GLN A 170 25.39 -3.44 -2.00
N ASP A 171 24.14 -3.75 -2.35
CA ASP A 171 23.79 -4.45 -3.59
C ASP A 171 24.13 -3.59 -4.82
N PRO A 172 24.87 -4.10 -5.82
CA PRO A 172 25.14 -3.37 -7.06
C PRO A 172 23.88 -2.88 -7.79
N ALA A 173 22.77 -3.64 -7.71
CA ALA A 173 21.50 -3.21 -8.29
C ALA A 173 20.91 -2.00 -7.55
N TYR A 174 21.07 -1.92 -6.22
CA TYR A 174 20.69 -0.75 -5.44
C TYR A 174 21.53 0.47 -5.83
N GLN A 175 22.85 0.32 -5.88
CA GLN A 175 23.77 1.41 -6.26
C GLN A 175 23.54 1.88 -7.69
N SER A 176 23.04 1.01 -8.58
CA SER A 176 22.61 1.43 -9.92
C SER A 176 21.38 2.36 -9.92
N ILE A 177 20.58 2.37 -8.86
CA ILE A 177 19.41 3.25 -8.66
C ILE A 177 19.83 4.51 -7.87
N PHE A 178 20.66 4.32 -6.84
CA PHE A 178 21.08 5.34 -5.89
C PHE A 178 22.63 5.43 -5.81
N PRO A 179 23.28 5.94 -6.87
CA PRO A 179 24.74 5.92 -6.98
C PRO A 179 25.46 6.81 -5.95
N ALA A 180 24.76 7.70 -5.26
CA ALA A 180 25.33 8.56 -4.23
C ALA A 180 25.37 7.91 -2.84
N THR A 181 24.67 6.78 -2.63
CA THR A 181 24.52 6.16 -1.31
C THR A 181 25.55 5.05 -1.12
N HIS A 182 26.53 5.27 -0.25
CA HIS A 182 27.54 4.30 0.12
C HIS A 182 27.66 4.18 1.63
N LEU A 183 28.04 2.99 2.11
CA LEU A 183 28.33 2.81 3.54
C LEU A 183 29.67 3.44 3.90
N ASP A 184 29.71 4.08 5.06
CA ASP A 184 30.97 4.45 5.70
C ASP A 184 31.60 3.20 6.31
N ARG A 185 32.78 2.83 5.81
CA ARG A 185 33.51 1.64 6.25
C ARG A 185 34.00 1.73 7.68
N SER A 186 34.14 2.94 8.23
CA SER A 186 34.55 3.16 9.63
C SER A 186 33.44 2.94 10.64
N SER A 187 32.16 2.92 10.19
CA SER A 187 30.98 2.80 11.02
C SER A 187 30.01 1.76 10.44
N ALA A 188 30.30 0.47 10.65
CA ALA A 188 29.58 -0.63 9.97
C ALA A 188 29.16 -1.76 10.91
N SER A 189 28.76 -1.47 12.18
CA SER A 189 28.21 -2.48 13.07
C SER A 189 26.81 -2.94 12.63
N ALA A 190 26.33 -4.06 13.14
CA ALA A 190 24.96 -4.50 12.87
C ALA A 190 23.90 -3.65 13.58
N GLU A 191 24.28 -3.01 14.68
CA GLU A 191 23.40 -2.18 15.52
C GLU A 191 23.32 -0.74 14.99
N ALA A 192 24.45 -0.21 14.49
CA ALA A 192 24.53 1.16 13.99
C ALA A 192 25.56 1.26 12.88
N TRP A 193 25.19 1.92 11.80
CA TRP A 193 26.08 2.21 10.68
C TRP A 193 25.71 3.53 10.01
N LEU A 194 26.67 4.13 9.36
CA LEU A 194 26.53 5.40 8.68
C LEU A 194 26.72 5.25 7.18
N THR A 195 26.14 6.20 6.45
CA THR A 195 26.48 6.46 5.06
C THR A 195 27.67 7.41 4.99
N THR A 196 28.33 7.47 3.83
CA THR A 196 29.41 8.45 3.57
C THR A 196 28.92 9.91 3.58
N GLN A 197 27.61 10.14 3.65
CA GLN A 197 27.01 11.47 3.72
C GLN A 197 26.48 11.83 5.13
N GLY A 198 26.81 10.99 6.12
CA GLY A 198 26.56 11.28 7.55
C GLY A 198 25.21 10.79 8.08
N GLY A 199 24.26 10.41 7.22
CA GLY A 199 23.06 9.71 7.65
C GLY A 199 23.34 8.26 7.99
N GLY A 200 22.31 7.49 8.34
CA GLY A 200 22.49 6.08 8.66
C GLY A 200 21.31 5.44 9.36
N TYR A 201 21.56 4.26 9.92
CA TYR A 201 20.55 3.44 10.58
C TYR A 201 21.02 3.03 11.97
N VAL A 202 20.16 3.18 12.97
CA VAL A 202 20.37 2.72 14.33
C VAL A 202 19.26 1.76 14.72
N ALA A 203 19.63 0.55 15.15
CA ALA A 203 18.74 -0.45 15.70
C ALA A 203 18.69 -0.32 17.22
N SER A 204 17.49 -0.24 17.80
CA SER A 204 17.29 -0.12 19.26
C SER A 204 16.18 -1.05 19.73
N GLY A 205 16.27 -1.53 20.97
CA GLY A 205 15.15 -2.20 21.64
C GLY A 205 14.30 -1.20 22.42
N VAL A 206 13.01 -1.46 22.54
CA VAL A 206 12.15 -0.74 23.51
C VAL A 206 12.74 -0.94 24.92
N GLY A 207 12.80 0.14 25.71
CA GLY A 207 13.40 0.12 27.03
C GLY A 207 14.93 0.20 27.05
N THR A 208 15.60 0.20 25.89
CA THR A 208 17.06 0.42 25.84
C THR A 208 17.40 1.89 25.59
N GLY A 209 18.57 2.31 26.09
CA GLY A 209 19.05 3.68 25.89
C GLY A 209 19.46 3.94 24.44
N ILE A 210 19.06 5.07 23.90
CA ILE A 210 19.51 5.60 22.61
C ILE A 210 20.44 6.78 22.90
N THR A 211 21.73 6.50 23.14
CA THR A 211 22.66 7.55 23.56
C THR A 211 23.37 8.20 22.37
N GLY A 212 23.47 9.54 22.40
CA GLY A 212 24.26 10.31 21.44
C GLY A 212 23.82 10.29 19.99
N LYS A 213 22.59 9.79 19.70
CA LYS A 213 22.04 9.73 18.34
C LYS A 213 20.68 10.43 18.31
N GLY A 214 20.44 11.21 17.25
CA GLY A 214 19.15 11.76 16.89
C GLY A 214 18.54 11.01 15.71
N PHE A 215 17.36 11.42 15.26
CA PHE A 215 16.77 10.90 14.03
C PHE A 215 15.97 11.97 13.28
N ASN A 216 15.96 11.84 11.96
CA ASN A 216 15.00 12.47 11.08
C ASN A 216 13.74 11.59 10.91
N ILE A 217 13.91 10.28 11.01
CA ILE A 217 12.81 9.31 10.95
C ILE A 217 12.96 8.27 12.06
N GLY A 218 11.97 8.23 12.95
CA GLY A 218 11.86 7.24 14.00
C GLY A 218 10.81 6.20 13.65
N ILE A 219 11.17 4.91 13.67
CA ILE A 219 10.28 3.79 13.37
C ILE A 219 10.15 2.94 14.62
N ILE A 220 8.91 2.70 15.07
CA ILE A 220 8.58 1.78 16.15
C ILE A 220 7.74 0.64 15.54
N ASP A 221 8.32 -0.55 15.44
CA ASP A 221 7.70 -1.74 14.85
C ASP A 221 7.42 -2.79 15.93
N ASP A 222 6.15 -3.05 16.21
CA ASP A 222 5.66 -3.95 17.26
C ASP A 222 6.40 -3.70 18.62
N PRO A 223 6.07 -2.61 19.36
CA PRO A 223 6.75 -2.28 20.61
C PRO A 223 6.47 -3.23 21.78
N ILE A 224 5.44 -4.08 21.66
CA ILE A 224 5.04 -5.13 22.59
C ILE A 224 4.97 -6.44 21.81
N LYS A 225 5.44 -7.53 22.40
CA LYS A 225 5.63 -8.81 21.73
C LYS A 225 4.32 -9.54 21.40
N ASP A 226 3.45 -9.67 22.40
CA ASP A 226 2.23 -10.48 22.34
C ASP A 226 1.13 -9.95 23.29
N ALA A 227 -0.01 -10.65 23.34
CA ALA A 227 -1.15 -10.28 24.16
C ALA A 227 -0.84 -10.34 25.65
N GLU A 228 -0.05 -11.34 26.12
CA GLU A 228 0.30 -11.49 27.53
C GLU A 228 1.11 -10.29 28.03
N GLU A 229 2.12 -9.86 27.26
CA GLU A 229 2.86 -8.64 27.58
C GLU A 229 1.97 -7.39 27.49
N ALA A 230 1.04 -7.34 26.53
CA ALA A 230 0.14 -6.20 26.34
C ALA A 230 -0.86 -6.07 27.49
N ASP A 231 -1.29 -7.15 28.13
CA ASP A 231 -2.19 -7.14 29.30
C ASP A 231 -1.48 -6.62 30.57
N SER A 232 -0.14 -6.71 30.62
CA SER A 232 0.64 -6.19 31.74
C SER A 232 0.72 -4.67 31.73
N GLU A 233 0.10 -4.01 32.72
CA GLU A 233 0.20 -2.56 32.92
C GLU A 233 1.65 -2.10 33.07
N THR A 234 2.45 -2.84 33.84
CA THR A 234 3.89 -2.55 34.04
C THR A 234 4.65 -2.53 32.70
N VAL A 235 4.35 -3.44 31.77
CA VAL A 235 4.99 -3.45 30.45
C VAL A 235 4.54 -2.23 29.64
N ARG A 236 3.24 -1.93 29.63
CA ARG A 236 2.71 -0.76 28.91
C ARG A 236 3.28 0.56 29.44
N GLU A 237 3.42 0.70 30.77
CA GLU A 237 4.06 1.89 31.37
C GLU A 237 5.53 1.99 30.98
N LYS A 238 6.30 0.92 31.04
CA LYS A 238 7.72 0.91 30.60
C LYS A 238 7.88 1.33 29.13
N VAL A 239 6.98 0.86 28.24
CA VAL A 239 6.99 1.26 26.83
C VAL A 239 6.70 2.76 26.68
N TRP A 240 5.73 3.28 27.45
CA TRP A 240 5.38 4.69 27.49
C TRP A 240 6.53 5.56 28.00
N ASP A 241 7.13 5.20 29.12
CA ASP A 241 8.25 5.91 29.72
C ASP A 241 9.46 5.95 28.77
N TRP A 242 9.77 4.83 28.13
CA TRP A 242 10.81 4.77 27.13
C TRP A 242 10.48 5.67 25.91
N TYR A 243 9.25 5.63 25.42
CA TYR A 243 8.83 6.47 24.31
C TYR A 243 8.99 7.96 24.64
N SER A 244 8.44 8.39 25.77
CA SER A 244 8.41 9.80 26.16
C SER A 244 9.78 10.35 26.60
N SER A 245 10.53 9.59 27.38
CA SER A 245 11.80 10.04 27.96
C SER A 245 13.01 9.78 27.06
N THR A 246 13.00 8.73 26.25
CA THR A 246 14.16 8.28 25.49
C THR A 246 13.97 8.49 23.99
N PHE A 247 12.91 7.91 23.40
CA PHE A 247 12.75 7.90 21.94
C PHE A 247 12.34 9.28 21.40
N TYR A 248 11.26 9.85 21.94
CA TYR A 248 10.71 11.12 21.47
C TYR A 248 11.71 12.29 21.58
N THR A 249 12.50 12.31 22.64
CA THR A 249 13.53 13.34 22.86
C THR A 249 14.69 13.31 21.86
N ARG A 250 14.77 12.28 20.99
CA ARG A 250 15.78 12.14 19.93
C ARG A 250 15.31 12.65 18.59
N ALA A 251 14.05 13.04 18.47
CA ALA A 251 13.51 13.58 17.23
C ALA A 251 14.15 14.93 16.89
N ALA A 252 14.76 15.03 15.73
CA ALA A 252 15.23 16.31 15.20
C ALA A 252 14.03 17.22 14.83
N PRO A 253 14.22 18.54 14.77
CA PRO A 253 13.17 19.44 14.28
C PRO A 253 12.69 19.03 12.88
N GLY A 254 11.38 18.82 12.71
CA GLY A 254 10.78 18.33 11.48
C GLY A 254 10.78 16.80 11.33
N ALA A 255 11.32 16.06 12.31
CA ALA A 255 11.38 14.60 12.25
C ALA A 255 9.99 13.93 12.23
N GLY A 256 9.89 12.86 11.45
CA GLY A 256 8.71 12.00 11.41
C GLY A 256 8.79 10.83 12.39
N ILE A 257 7.67 10.46 12.99
CA ILE A 257 7.54 9.25 13.81
C ILE A 257 6.50 8.33 13.20
N LEU A 258 6.92 7.09 12.92
CA LEU A 258 6.11 6.03 12.35
C LEU A 258 5.95 4.91 13.37
N VAL A 259 4.72 4.62 13.79
CA VAL A 259 4.37 3.51 14.68
C VAL A 259 3.62 2.46 13.87
N VAL A 260 4.15 1.26 13.80
CA VAL A 260 3.54 0.14 13.08
C VAL A 260 3.36 -1.01 14.05
N LEU A 261 2.15 -1.49 14.22
CA LEU A 261 1.90 -2.54 15.19
C LEU A 261 0.65 -3.38 14.86
N THR A 262 0.62 -4.55 15.47
CA THR A 262 -0.61 -5.30 15.71
C THR A 262 -1.19 -4.81 17.05
N ARG A 263 -2.45 -4.36 17.06
CA ARG A 263 -3.12 -3.92 18.29
C ARG A 263 -3.46 -5.12 19.16
N TRP A 264 -2.89 -5.18 20.37
CA TRP A 264 -3.16 -6.21 21.36
C TRP A 264 -4.01 -5.70 22.52
N HIS A 265 -3.89 -4.42 22.88
CA HIS A 265 -4.61 -3.82 24.01
C HIS A 265 -4.94 -2.35 23.71
N ASP A 266 -6.10 -1.86 24.20
CA ASP A 266 -6.54 -0.48 23.94
C ASP A 266 -5.64 0.58 24.59
N ALA A 267 -5.01 0.26 25.73
CA ALA A 267 -4.05 1.12 26.43
C ALA A 267 -2.58 0.83 26.07
N ASP A 268 -2.31 0.26 24.87
CA ASP A 268 -0.94 0.13 24.34
C ASP A 268 -0.34 1.51 23.98
N LEU A 269 0.88 1.54 23.47
CA LEU A 269 1.55 2.80 23.08
C LEU A 269 0.67 3.64 22.14
N ALA A 270 0.05 3.01 21.13
CA ALA A 270 -0.82 3.73 20.21
C ALA A 270 -2.05 4.30 20.92
N GLY A 271 -2.68 3.53 21.82
CA GLY A 271 -3.82 3.99 22.60
C GLY A 271 -3.49 5.20 23.48
N LYS A 272 -2.35 5.18 24.16
CA LYS A 272 -1.88 6.32 24.99
C LYS A 272 -1.60 7.56 24.14
N LEU A 273 -0.94 7.39 22.98
CA LEU A 273 -0.67 8.50 22.06
C LEU A 273 -1.96 9.13 21.50
N LEU A 274 -2.94 8.30 21.16
CA LEU A 274 -4.24 8.78 20.67
C LEU A 274 -5.07 9.45 21.78
N GLN A 275 -4.98 8.95 23.01
CA GLN A 275 -5.60 9.57 24.17
C GLN A 275 -4.98 10.95 24.41
N ARG A 276 -3.65 11.05 24.42
CA ARG A 276 -2.94 12.32 24.58
C ARG A 276 -3.31 13.31 23.47
N MET A 277 -3.34 12.88 22.23
CA MET A 277 -3.77 13.73 21.11
C MET A 277 -5.19 14.30 21.30
N LYS A 278 -6.13 13.48 21.84
CA LYS A 278 -7.49 13.94 22.12
C LYS A 278 -7.53 14.98 23.25
N GLU A 279 -6.76 14.76 24.30
CA GLU A 279 -6.63 15.66 25.44
C GLU A 279 -6.03 17.00 24.99
N ASP A 280 -4.90 16.97 24.28
CA ASP A 280 -4.25 18.16 23.75
C ASP A 280 -5.17 18.96 22.80
N LYS A 281 -5.97 18.26 21.95
CA LYS A 281 -6.99 18.91 21.11
C LYS A 281 -8.11 19.57 21.93
N ALA A 282 -8.57 18.91 22.99
CA ALA A 282 -9.61 19.45 23.87
C ALA A 282 -9.14 20.68 24.67
N GLU A 283 -7.87 20.68 25.05
CA GLU A 283 -7.21 21.79 25.77
C GLU A 283 -6.74 22.94 24.85
N GLY A 284 -6.87 22.76 23.52
CA GLY A 284 -6.46 23.78 22.54
C GLY A 284 -4.96 23.96 22.45
N VAL A 285 -4.18 22.92 22.73
CA VAL A 285 -2.72 22.96 22.66
C VAL A 285 -2.28 23.25 21.22
N SER A 286 -1.48 24.32 21.04
CA SER A 286 -0.83 24.60 19.77
C SER A 286 0.39 23.67 19.58
N ASN A 287 0.65 23.24 18.35
CA ASN A 287 1.76 22.33 18.00
C ASN A 287 1.65 20.92 18.62
N LEU A 288 0.44 20.39 18.72
CA LEU A 288 0.21 19.01 19.13
C LEU A 288 0.72 18.01 18.08
N ASP A 289 1.07 16.82 18.53
CA ASP A 289 1.33 15.67 17.64
C ASP A 289 0.01 15.16 17.03
N ASP A 290 -0.27 15.52 15.77
CA ASP A 290 -1.48 15.10 15.06
C ASP A 290 -1.24 13.76 14.36
N TRP A 291 -1.67 12.68 15.01
CA TRP A 291 -1.47 11.33 14.52
C TRP A 291 -2.46 10.95 13.43
N GLN A 292 -1.96 10.66 12.24
CA GLN A 292 -2.72 9.99 11.21
C GLN A 292 -2.78 8.50 11.52
N VAL A 293 -3.99 7.95 11.65
CA VAL A 293 -4.21 6.52 11.95
C VAL A 293 -4.81 5.81 10.76
N ILE A 294 -4.14 4.76 10.32
CA ILE A 294 -4.64 3.89 9.25
C ILE A 294 -4.69 2.46 9.76
N SER A 295 -5.89 1.91 9.74
CA SER A 295 -6.14 0.54 10.18
C SER A 295 -6.55 -0.36 9.00
N TYR A 296 -5.93 -1.53 8.95
CA TYR A 296 -6.19 -2.55 7.94
C TYR A 296 -6.60 -3.85 8.64
N PRO A 297 -7.89 -4.03 8.98
CA PRO A 297 -8.34 -5.25 9.65
C PRO A 297 -8.12 -6.48 8.77
N ALA A 298 -7.80 -7.62 9.39
CA ALA A 298 -7.55 -8.88 8.67
C ALA A 298 -8.75 -9.32 7.81
N ILE A 299 -9.97 -9.12 8.35
CA ILE A 299 -11.25 -9.31 7.66
C ILE A 299 -11.99 -7.98 7.72
N ALA A 300 -12.49 -7.51 6.60
CA ALA A 300 -13.22 -6.25 6.51
C ALA A 300 -14.52 -6.32 7.33
N VAL A 301 -14.69 -5.38 8.26
CA VAL A 301 -15.90 -5.29 9.11
C VAL A 301 -17.04 -4.56 8.42
N THR A 302 -16.71 -3.72 7.45
CA THR A 302 -17.61 -2.97 6.58
C THR A 302 -17.06 -3.01 5.15
N ASP A 303 -17.79 -2.49 4.18
CA ASP A 303 -17.22 -2.17 2.86
C ASP A 303 -16.10 -1.15 3.02
N GLU A 304 -15.05 -1.24 2.22
CA GLU A 304 -13.92 -0.32 2.31
C GLU A 304 -13.64 0.37 0.98
N TRP A 305 -13.57 1.69 1.04
CA TRP A 305 -13.28 2.57 -0.07
C TRP A 305 -12.05 3.42 0.20
N VAL A 306 -11.10 3.44 -0.74
CA VAL A 306 -9.97 4.38 -0.71
C VAL A 306 -10.38 5.63 -1.47
N ASN A 307 -10.41 6.76 -0.78
CA ASN A 307 -10.74 8.06 -1.35
C ASN A 307 -9.51 8.75 -1.98
N VAL A 308 -9.74 9.81 -2.73
CA VAL A 308 -8.68 10.60 -3.39
C VAL A 308 -7.67 11.17 -2.37
N ASP A 309 -8.15 11.60 -1.20
CA ASP A 309 -7.32 12.06 -0.09
C ASP A 309 -6.57 10.93 0.63
N GLY A 310 -6.79 9.69 0.20
CA GLY A 310 -6.21 8.49 0.78
C GLY A 310 -6.93 7.96 2.01
N THR A 311 -8.01 8.57 2.49
CA THR A 311 -8.77 8.03 3.61
C THR A 311 -9.48 6.74 3.21
N ILE A 312 -9.55 5.77 4.16
CA ILE A 312 -10.33 4.55 4.00
C ILE A 312 -11.65 4.78 4.75
N THR A 313 -12.78 4.60 4.06
CA THR A 313 -14.12 4.83 4.59
C THR A 313 -15.09 3.73 4.17
N GLU A 314 -16.20 3.59 4.88
CA GLU A 314 -17.26 2.61 4.61
C GLU A 314 -18.05 2.93 3.34
N GLU A 315 -18.12 4.22 2.99
CA GLU A 315 -18.79 4.75 1.81
C GLU A 315 -17.84 5.67 1.02
N PRO A 316 -18.01 5.79 -0.30
CA PRO A 316 -17.19 6.68 -1.10
C PRO A 316 -17.50 8.14 -0.76
N LYS A 317 -16.48 8.92 -0.40
CA LYS A 317 -16.63 10.38 -0.18
C LYS A 317 -16.67 11.17 -1.49
N THR A 318 -16.14 10.60 -2.56
CA THR A 318 -16.06 11.23 -3.88
C THR A 318 -16.34 10.20 -4.98
N PRO A 319 -16.80 10.62 -6.17
CA PRO A 319 -17.00 9.70 -7.30
C PRO A 319 -15.75 8.96 -7.77
N GLN A 320 -14.57 9.47 -7.41
CA GLN A 320 -13.28 8.87 -7.75
C GLN A 320 -12.78 7.86 -6.69
N ALA A 321 -13.52 7.67 -5.60
CA ALA A 321 -13.17 6.68 -4.59
C ALA A 321 -13.21 5.26 -5.19
N ILE A 322 -12.25 4.44 -4.81
CA ILE A 322 -12.11 3.07 -5.32
C ILE A 322 -12.51 2.08 -4.22
N LYS A 323 -13.49 1.24 -4.51
CA LYS A 323 -13.84 0.13 -3.62
C LYS A 323 -12.72 -0.90 -3.63
N VAL A 324 -12.15 -1.18 -2.45
CA VAL A 324 -10.99 -2.07 -2.30
C VAL A 324 -11.35 -3.39 -1.63
N ARG A 325 -12.39 -3.41 -0.79
CA ARG A 325 -12.93 -4.64 -0.18
C ARG A 325 -14.42 -4.54 0.08
N ASN A 326 -15.09 -5.68 0.01
CA ASN A 326 -16.43 -5.85 0.56
C ASN A 326 -16.33 -6.30 2.03
N LYS A 327 -17.37 -6.04 2.82
CA LYS A 327 -17.53 -6.60 4.16
C LYS A 327 -17.31 -8.13 4.12
N GLY A 328 -16.52 -8.64 5.06
CA GLY A 328 -16.18 -10.06 5.16
C GLY A 328 -15.00 -10.51 4.29
N GLU A 329 -14.45 -9.67 3.43
CA GLU A 329 -13.29 -10.03 2.61
C GLU A 329 -11.98 -9.94 3.40
N ALA A 330 -11.06 -10.87 3.11
CA ALA A 330 -9.72 -10.88 3.68
C ALA A 330 -8.87 -9.72 3.16
N LEU A 331 -7.93 -9.24 3.98
CA LEU A 331 -6.99 -8.18 3.61
C LEU A 331 -6.06 -8.58 2.45
N HIS A 332 -5.64 -9.84 2.43
CA HIS A 332 -4.75 -10.41 1.42
C HIS A 332 -5.16 -11.87 1.14
N PRO A 333 -6.24 -12.07 0.36
CA PRO A 333 -6.88 -13.38 0.20
C PRO A 333 -5.97 -14.43 -0.43
N GLU A 334 -5.03 -14.03 -1.31
CA GLU A 334 -4.08 -14.94 -1.94
C GLU A 334 -3.11 -15.60 -0.93
N ARG A 335 -2.86 -14.94 0.20
CA ARG A 335 -1.98 -15.43 1.25
C ARG A 335 -2.74 -15.97 2.46
N PHE A 336 -3.82 -15.30 2.82
CA PHE A 336 -4.66 -15.61 3.98
C PHE A 336 -6.12 -15.58 3.56
N PRO A 337 -6.66 -16.67 3.01
CA PRO A 337 -8.09 -16.76 2.70
C PRO A 337 -8.94 -16.66 3.98
N VAL A 338 -10.19 -16.22 3.82
CA VAL A 338 -11.10 -15.91 4.95
C VAL A 338 -11.27 -17.10 5.87
N GLU A 339 -11.40 -18.31 5.32
CA GLU A 339 -11.59 -19.55 6.09
C GLU A 339 -10.42 -19.83 7.04
N ARG A 340 -9.19 -19.45 6.65
CA ARG A 340 -8.02 -19.55 7.51
C ARG A 340 -8.04 -18.50 8.62
N LEU A 341 -8.44 -17.26 8.29
CA LEU A 341 -8.52 -16.16 9.25
C LEU A 341 -9.61 -16.43 10.30
N GLU A 342 -10.77 -16.96 9.89
CA GLU A 342 -11.85 -17.35 10.81
C GLU A 342 -11.41 -18.46 11.77
N ARG A 343 -10.64 -19.44 11.31
CA ARG A 343 -10.04 -20.46 12.18
C ARG A 343 -9.07 -19.88 13.21
N ILE A 344 -8.22 -18.92 12.80
CA ILE A 344 -7.30 -18.24 13.71
C ILE A 344 -8.06 -17.43 14.78
N LYS A 345 -9.22 -16.86 14.43
CA LYS A 345 -10.05 -16.11 15.38
C LYS A 345 -10.71 -16.98 16.44
N GLN A 346 -10.90 -18.28 16.16
CA GLN A 346 -11.52 -19.25 17.07
C GLN A 346 -10.52 -19.91 18.01
N THR A 347 -9.23 -19.81 17.77
CA THR A 347 -8.15 -20.29 18.65
C THR A 347 -7.70 -19.22 19.64
#